data_5d4ae40dec8e226efe75cf7edc7858d4
#
_entry.id   5d4ae40dec8e226efe75cf7edc7858d4
#
_cell.length_a   1.000
_cell.length_b   1.000
_cell.length_c   1.000
_cell.angle_alpha   90.00
_cell.angle_beta   90.00
_cell.angle_gamma   90.00
#
_symmetry.space_group_name_H-M   'P 1'
#
loop_
_entity.id
_entity.type
_entity.pdbx_description
1 polymer ?
#
loop_
_entity_poly.entity_id
_entity_poly.type
_entity_poly.pdbx_seq_one_letter_code
_entity_poly.pdbx_strand_id
1 'polypeptide(L)'
;MHHKLIIRGIKAIIPGGISAHDFAIVSQIDEFSAKELLQIFVQNGIGRLDENIVEFQDSDRISASVFAIRNGATVEDVSEFLSWQNFEELVSHILDENGFT
;
A
#
# COMPACT_ATOMS: atom_id res chain seq x y z
N MET A 1 3.14 11.80 5.12
CA MET A 1 2.15 11.79 4.02
C MET A 1 0.77 11.48 4.58
N HIS A 2 -0.27 12.12 4.06
CA HIS A 2 -1.62 11.91 4.56
C HIS A 2 -2.13 10.50 4.22
N HIS A 3 -2.74 9.85 5.21
CA HIS A 3 -3.20 8.45 5.05
C HIS A 3 -4.21 8.25 3.91
N LYS A 4 -5.01 9.27 3.58
CA LYS A 4 -5.98 9.17 2.48
C LYS A 4 -5.29 8.95 1.14
N LEU A 5 -4.13 9.56 0.93
CA LEU A 5 -3.33 9.38 -0.27
C LEU A 5 -2.78 7.95 -0.34
N ILE A 6 -2.31 7.44 0.79
CA ILE A 6 -1.80 6.07 0.91
C ILE A 6 -2.91 5.07 0.56
N ILE A 7 -4.11 5.27 1.10
CA ILE A 7 -5.27 4.41 0.84
C ILE A 7 -5.58 4.36 -0.66
N ARG A 8 -5.57 5.50 -1.34
CA ARG A 8 -5.78 5.54 -2.79
C ARG A 8 -4.72 4.73 -3.53
N GLY A 9 -3.48 4.81 -3.09
CA GLY A 9 -2.39 4.05 -3.68
C GLY A 9 -2.53 2.54 -3.55
N ILE A 10 -3.16 2.07 -2.48
CA ILE A 10 -3.35 0.63 -2.26
C ILE A 10 -4.11 -0.02 -3.42
N LYS A 11 -5.04 0.70 -4.04
CA LYS A 11 -5.81 0.20 -5.19
C LYS A 11 -4.91 -0.21 -6.36
N ALA A 12 -3.78 0.42 -6.51
CA ALA A 12 -2.84 0.17 -7.61
C ALA A 12 -1.79 -0.88 -7.28
N ILE A 13 -1.79 -1.41 -6.05
CA ILE A 13 -0.85 -2.44 -5.63
C ILE A 13 -1.40 -3.80 -6.06
N ILE A 14 -1.05 -4.20 -7.27
CA ILE A 14 -1.37 -5.52 -7.82
C ILE A 14 -0.05 -6.18 -8.25
N PRO A 15 0.04 -7.51 -8.25
CA PRO A 15 1.27 -8.18 -8.67
C PRO A 15 1.70 -7.75 -10.06
N GLY A 16 2.98 -7.41 -10.21
CA GLY A 16 3.57 -6.97 -11.46
C GLY A 16 4.16 -5.58 -11.36
N GLY A 17 4.65 -5.07 -12.48
CA GLY A 17 5.29 -3.76 -12.56
C GLY A 17 4.32 -2.68 -12.99
N ILE A 18 4.47 -1.49 -12.43
CA ILE A 18 3.66 -0.33 -12.80
C ILE A 18 4.52 0.93 -12.84
N SER A 19 4.29 1.78 -13.84
CA SER A 19 4.92 3.08 -13.93
C SER A 19 4.20 4.10 -13.03
N ALA A 20 4.88 5.20 -12.71
CA ALA A 20 4.26 6.28 -11.93
C ALA A 20 3.02 6.85 -12.64
N HIS A 21 3.08 6.96 -13.96
CA HIS A 21 1.96 7.46 -14.78
C HIS A 21 0.73 6.55 -14.61
N ASP A 22 0.90 5.25 -14.79
CA ASP A 22 -0.19 4.28 -14.67
C ASP A 22 -0.68 4.18 -13.21
N PHE A 23 0.24 4.24 -12.26
CA PHE A 23 -0.11 4.25 -10.84
C PHE A 23 -1.00 5.45 -10.50
N ALA A 24 -0.69 6.61 -11.04
CA ALA A 24 -1.49 7.83 -10.84
C ALA A 24 -2.92 7.64 -11.38
N ILE A 25 -3.05 7.05 -12.55
CA ILE A 25 -4.36 6.82 -13.17
C ILE A 25 -5.20 5.86 -12.33
N VAL A 26 -4.64 4.73 -11.93
CA VAL A 26 -5.37 3.72 -11.13
C VAL A 26 -5.73 4.25 -9.76
N SER A 27 -4.83 5.00 -9.12
CA SER A 27 -5.02 5.56 -7.79
C SER A 27 -5.88 6.83 -7.80
N GLN A 28 -6.12 7.41 -8.97
CA GLN A 28 -6.87 8.66 -9.12
C GLN A 28 -6.21 9.82 -8.38
N ILE A 29 -4.91 9.92 -8.49
CA ILE A 29 -4.10 11.01 -7.94
C ILE A 29 -3.24 11.61 -9.05
N ASP A 30 -2.68 12.79 -8.80
CA ASP A 30 -1.78 13.42 -9.77
C ASP A 30 -0.44 12.66 -9.85
N GLU A 31 0.24 12.83 -10.97
CA GLU A 31 1.49 12.09 -11.22
C GLU A 31 2.60 12.44 -10.23
N PHE A 32 2.66 13.70 -9.81
CA PHE A 32 3.65 14.13 -8.81
C PHE A 32 3.44 13.39 -7.49
N SER A 33 2.19 13.35 -7.01
CA SER A 33 1.84 12.62 -5.78
C SER A 33 2.08 11.11 -5.93
N ALA A 34 1.83 10.57 -7.12
CA ALA A 34 2.10 9.16 -7.41
C ALA A 34 3.58 8.84 -7.28
N LYS A 35 4.45 9.69 -7.83
CA LYS A 35 5.90 9.51 -7.71
C LYS A 35 6.37 9.55 -6.26
N GLU A 36 5.86 10.51 -5.48
CA GLU A 36 6.19 10.61 -4.07
C GLU A 36 5.72 9.37 -3.30
N LEU A 37 4.50 8.93 -3.56
CA LEU A 37 3.94 7.78 -2.85
C LEU A 37 4.70 6.50 -3.18
N LEU A 38 5.02 6.27 -4.46
CA LEU A 38 5.81 5.11 -4.87
C LEU A 38 7.20 5.13 -4.21
N GLN A 39 7.84 6.28 -4.15
CA GLN A 39 9.13 6.43 -3.49
C GLN A 39 9.03 6.09 -2.01
N ILE A 40 8.00 6.56 -1.33
CA ILE A 40 7.76 6.27 0.09
C ILE A 40 7.52 4.78 0.29
N PHE A 41 6.71 4.15 -0.57
CA PHE A 41 6.48 2.71 -0.50
C PHE A 41 7.79 1.93 -0.61
N VAL A 42 8.59 2.22 -1.63
CA VAL A 42 9.87 1.52 -1.84
C VAL A 42 10.81 1.71 -0.64
N GLN A 43 10.87 2.92 -0.08
CA GLN A 43 11.68 3.22 1.11
C GLN A 43 11.23 2.42 2.34
N ASN A 44 9.97 1.99 2.37
CA ASN A 44 9.42 1.21 3.48
C ASN A 44 9.29 -0.28 3.15
N GLY A 45 9.97 -0.73 2.11
CA GLY A 45 9.97 -2.14 1.73
C GLY A 45 8.71 -2.60 1.01
N ILE A 46 7.90 -1.68 0.52
CA ILE A 46 6.67 -1.97 -0.21
C ILE A 46 6.95 -1.78 -1.70
N GLY A 47 7.06 -2.89 -2.42
CA GLY A 47 7.46 -2.85 -3.81
C GLY A 47 8.97 -2.70 -3.99
N ARG A 48 9.42 -2.90 -5.21
CA ARG A 48 10.84 -2.79 -5.59
C ARG A 48 10.97 -1.94 -6.83
N LEU A 49 11.83 -0.93 -6.76
CA LEU A 49 12.11 -0.08 -7.90
C LEU A 49 13.04 -0.79 -8.88
N ASP A 50 12.60 -0.87 -10.14
CA ASP A 50 13.38 -1.40 -11.25
C ASP A 50 13.30 -0.39 -12.40
N GLU A 51 14.36 0.39 -12.57
CA GLU A 51 14.42 1.54 -13.49
C GLU A 51 13.29 2.53 -13.19
N ASN A 52 12.31 2.67 -14.08
CA ASN A 52 11.18 3.59 -13.91
C ASN A 52 9.88 2.88 -13.54
N ILE A 53 9.98 1.62 -13.15
CA ILE A 53 8.83 0.77 -12.83
C ILE A 53 8.99 0.26 -11.39
N VAL A 54 7.90 0.25 -10.65
CA VAL A 54 7.86 -0.37 -9.33
C VAL A 54 7.15 -1.71 -9.45
N GLU A 55 7.81 -2.77 -9.00
CA GLU A 55 7.24 -4.12 -8.99
C GLU A 55 6.64 -4.41 -7.62
N PHE A 56 5.41 -4.87 -7.61
CA PHE A 56 4.70 -5.27 -6.39
C PHE A 56 4.47 -6.78 -6.36
N GLN A 57 4.45 -7.32 -5.14
CA GLN A 57 4.10 -8.70 -4.85
C GLN A 57 2.76 -8.75 -4.12
N ASP A 58 2.17 -9.94 -4.00
CA ASP A 58 0.89 -10.12 -3.31
C ASP A 58 0.91 -9.58 -1.88
N SER A 59 2.02 -9.77 -1.17
CA SER A 59 2.17 -9.31 0.22
C SER A 59 2.27 -7.81 0.35
N ASP A 60 2.58 -7.08 -0.72
CA ASP A 60 2.77 -5.64 -0.65
C ASP A 60 1.49 -4.88 -0.34
N ARG A 61 0.33 -5.43 -0.74
CA ARG A 61 -0.95 -4.81 -0.42
C ARG A 61 -1.20 -4.82 1.09
N ILE A 62 -0.85 -5.92 1.76
CA ILE A 62 -0.96 -6.02 3.21
C ILE A 62 0.01 -5.04 3.88
N SER A 63 1.25 -5.01 3.41
CA SER A 63 2.27 -4.10 3.94
C SER A 63 1.86 -2.64 3.79
N ALA A 64 1.29 -2.27 2.65
CA ALA A 64 0.79 -0.91 2.42
C ALA A 64 -0.39 -0.58 3.34
N SER A 65 -1.26 -1.56 3.61
CA SER A 65 -2.39 -1.38 4.53
C SER A 65 -1.91 -1.14 5.97
N VAL A 66 -0.91 -1.90 6.42
CA VAL A 66 -0.28 -1.67 7.73
C VAL A 66 0.34 -0.27 7.78
N PHE A 67 1.03 0.12 6.71
CA PHE A 67 1.64 1.44 6.61
C PHE A 67 0.59 2.56 6.69
N ALA A 68 -0.55 2.40 6.01
CA ALA A 68 -1.65 3.36 6.06
C ALA A 68 -2.20 3.50 7.48
N ILE A 69 -2.37 2.40 8.19
CA ILE A 69 -2.86 2.39 9.57
C ILE A 69 -1.87 3.10 10.50
N ARG A 70 -0.58 2.88 10.34
CA ARG A 70 0.46 3.58 11.10
C ARG A 70 0.42 5.09 10.87
N ASN A 71 -0.11 5.52 9.73
CA ASN A 71 -0.23 6.93 9.37
C ASN A 71 -1.63 7.50 9.65
N GLY A 72 -2.46 6.78 10.41
CA GLY A 72 -3.75 7.28 10.89
C GLY A 72 -4.99 6.67 10.26
N ALA A 73 -4.85 5.77 9.28
CA ALA A 73 -6.01 5.09 8.71
C ALA A 73 -6.58 4.05 9.69
N THR A 74 -7.85 3.73 9.53
CA THR A 74 -8.47 2.66 10.32
C THR A 74 -8.42 1.34 9.54
N VAL A 75 -8.62 0.23 10.26
CA VAL A 75 -8.73 -1.09 9.63
C VAL A 75 -9.88 -1.10 8.62
N GLU A 76 -10.98 -0.42 8.96
CA GLU A 76 -12.13 -0.29 8.06
C GLU A 76 -11.76 0.40 6.75
N ASP A 77 -10.93 1.45 6.81
CA ASP A 77 -10.51 2.21 5.64
C ASP A 77 -9.78 1.34 4.60
N VAL A 78 -9.03 0.35 5.05
CA VAL A 78 -8.22 -0.50 4.16
C VAL A 78 -8.87 -1.84 3.85
N SER A 79 -9.88 -2.25 4.61
CA SER A 79 -10.48 -3.59 4.48
C SER A 79 -11.10 -3.85 3.11
N GLU A 80 -11.64 -2.83 2.46
CA GLU A 80 -12.29 -2.97 1.16
C GLU A 80 -11.31 -3.33 0.03
N PHE A 81 -10.01 -3.10 0.23
CA PHE A 81 -8.98 -3.41 -0.76
C PHE A 81 -8.33 -4.77 -0.55
N LEU A 82 -8.76 -5.51 0.46
CA LEU A 82 -8.16 -6.78 0.85
C LEU A 82 -9.15 -7.93 0.64
N SER A 83 -8.63 -9.08 0.23
CA SER A 83 -9.40 -10.31 0.26
C SER A 83 -9.59 -10.73 1.73
N TRP A 84 -10.49 -11.68 1.99
CA TRP A 84 -10.71 -12.20 3.34
C TRP A 84 -9.39 -12.71 3.96
N GLN A 85 -8.61 -13.44 3.18
CA GLN A 85 -7.32 -13.96 3.65
C GLN A 85 -6.35 -12.84 3.98
N ASN A 86 -6.26 -11.82 3.10
CA ASN A 86 -5.41 -10.66 3.33
C ASN A 86 -5.85 -9.89 4.57
N PHE A 87 -7.15 -9.79 4.80
CA PHE A 87 -7.70 -9.13 5.97
C PHE A 87 -7.30 -9.87 7.25
N GLU A 88 -7.37 -11.19 7.27
CA GLU A 88 -6.93 -12.00 8.41
C GLU A 88 -5.45 -11.77 8.71
N GLU A 89 -4.61 -11.74 7.67
CA GLU A 89 -3.19 -11.47 7.82
C GLU A 89 -2.94 -10.07 8.38
N LEU A 90 -3.69 -9.07 7.91
CA LEU A 90 -3.60 -7.70 8.42
C LEU A 90 -3.92 -7.64 9.90
N VAL A 91 -5.00 -8.27 10.32
CA VAL A 91 -5.41 -8.31 11.73
C VAL A 91 -4.34 -8.99 12.57
N SER A 92 -3.76 -10.07 12.08
CA SER A 92 -2.67 -10.78 12.75
C SER A 92 -1.45 -9.87 12.96
N HIS A 93 -1.05 -9.10 11.94
CA HIS A 93 0.05 -8.15 12.05
C HIS A 93 -0.23 -7.08 13.10
N ILE A 94 -1.44 -6.55 13.14
CA ILE A 94 -1.83 -5.53 14.12
C ILE A 94 -1.78 -6.09 15.54
N LEU A 95 -2.29 -7.30 15.73
CA LEU A 95 -2.25 -7.96 17.03
C LEU A 95 -0.83 -8.22 17.50
N ASP A 96 0.04 -8.68 16.60
CA ASP A 96 1.45 -8.90 16.91
C ASP A 96 2.15 -7.60 17.32
N GLU A 97 1.91 -6.50 16.61
CA GLU A 97 2.49 -5.20 16.95
C GLU A 97 2.03 -4.69 18.31
N ASN A 98 0.83 -5.08 18.75
CA ASN A 98 0.28 -4.67 20.04
C ASN A 98 0.53 -5.71 21.13
N GLY A 99 1.28 -6.77 20.85
CA GLY A 99 1.63 -7.79 21.83
C GLY A 99 0.55 -8.82 22.10
N PHE A 100 -0.45 -8.94 21.24
CA PHE A 100 -1.51 -9.93 21.33
C PHE A 100 -1.21 -11.11 20.39
N THR A 101 -0.43 -12.02 20.84
CA THR A 101 -0.09 -13.20 20.03
C THR A 101 -0.80 -14.46 20.54
#